data_32256776e9570b92370fdd71a6bd8081
#
_entry.id   32256776e9570b92370fdd71a6bd8081
#
_cell.length_a   1.000
_cell.length_b   1.000
_cell.length_c   1.000
_cell.angle_alpha   90.00
_cell.angle_beta   90.00
_cell.angle_gamma   90.00
#
_symmetry.space_group_name_H-M   'P 1'
#
loop_
_entity.id
_entity.type
_entity.pdbx_description
1 polymer ?
#
loop_
_entity_poly.entity_id
_entity_poly.type
_entity_poly.pdbx_seq_one_letter_code
_entity_poly.pdbx_strand_id
1 'polypeptide(L)'
;MSLAIVYTRAALGIEAPLITVEVHLSNGLPGLTMVGLPETTVKEARDRVRSALINSGYAFPAKKITINLAPADLPKEGGRYDLPIALALLVASEQLNTTRLNQYEFVGELALTGGLRGVPGAIPSAMEAIKAGRRIVVSSDNAAEVGLIGGSDCLVADHLQEVCAFLAGQTSLSPPLAEAPARDERYEDLLDVIGQQQGKRALEIVAAGGHNLLLIGPPGTGKTMLASRLPGLLPPLSNQEALESAAIQSLVNLHTAKTRWRQRPFRAPHHSASLAAMVGGGSIPVPGEISLAHNGVLFLDELPEFERRVLDALREPIESGKIHISRSRAKIDYPARFQLIAAMNPSPTGHYQGKHNRASPEQTLRYLGRLSGPFLDRFDLSLEIPLPPPGILSQGSQGEESSATVRQRVLAARERQMLRQNKLNAHLENREMKNCCRLRREDAVWLEQTLTQLGLSIRAWQRLLKVARTIADLAEVEEIERYHLQEALSYRAIDRMLNHLQKMMA
;
A
#
# COMPACT_ATOMS: atom_id res chain seq x y z
N MET A 1 10.22 37.95 -24.14
CA MET A 1 11.29 37.36 -23.29
C MET A 1 11.75 36.08 -23.94
N SER A 2 13.05 35.85 -24.08
CA SER A 2 13.58 34.62 -24.68
C SER A 2 13.69 33.43 -23.70
N LEU A 3 13.23 33.60 -22.47
CA LEU A 3 13.26 32.61 -21.40
C LEU A 3 11.89 32.50 -20.74
N ALA A 4 11.40 31.27 -20.56
CA ALA A 4 10.19 30.95 -19.82
C ALA A 4 10.41 29.81 -18.84
N ILE A 5 9.71 29.85 -17.72
CA ILE A 5 9.79 28.85 -16.63
C ILE A 5 8.38 28.36 -16.33
N VAL A 6 8.20 27.04 -16.35
CA VAL A 6 6.94 26.36 -16.03
C VAL A 6 7.21 25.26 -15.01
N TYR A 7 6.30 25.10 -14.05
CA TYR A 7 6.42 24.10 -12.99
C TYR A 7 5.62 22.85 -13.32
N THR A 8 6.21 21.71 -13.01
CA THR A 8 5.61 20.37 -13.09
C THR A 8 6.16 19.46 -12.01
N ARG A 9 5.73 18.20 -12.01
CA ARG A 9 6.18 17.19 -11.03
C ARG A 9 6.71 15.94 -11.73
N ALA A 10 7.73 15.32 -11.14
CA ALA A 10 8.18 13.99 -11.55
C ALA A 10 7.30 12.90 -10.92
N ALA A 11 7.12 11.77 -11.63
CA ALA A 11 6.46 10.59 -11.09
C ALA A 11 7.45 9.73 -10.30
N LEU A 12 7.95 10.25 -9.19
CA LEU A 12 8.93 9.61 -8.32
C LEU A 12 8.33 9.43 -6.92
N GLY A 13 7.83 8.23 -6.65
CA GLY A 13 7.18 7.93 -5.39
C GLY A 13 5.93 8.81 -5.14
N ILE A 14 5.51 8.87 -3.90
CA ILE A 14 4.39 9.73 -3.48
C ILE A 14 4.82 11.18 -3.21
N GLU A 15 6.11 11.44 -3.16
CA GLU A 15 6.66 12.78 -2.92
C GLU A 15 6.61 13.67 -4.16
N ALA A 16 6.48 13.08 -5.34
CA ALA A 16 6.35 13.76 -6.62
C ALA A 16 7.19 15.06 -6.69
N PRO A 17 8.53 14.98 -6.71
CA PRO A 17 9.38 16.15 -6.58
C PRO A 17 9.17 17.18 -7.69
N LEU A 18 9.30 18.46 -7.33
CA LEU A 18 9.14 19.57 -8.25
C LEU A 18 10.16 19.51 -9.38
N ILE A 19 9.70 19.69 -10.60
CA ILE A 19 10.51 19.85 -11.81
C ILE A 19 10.23 21.23 -12.40
N THR A 20 11.30 21.98 -12.63
CA THR A 20 11.23 23.25 -13.32
C THR A 20 11.60 23.07 -14.78
N VAL A 21 10.66 23.39 -15.66
CA VAL A 21 10.86 23.36 -17.11
C VAL A 21 11.26 24.75 -17.57
N GLU A 22 12.51 24.90 -17.99
CA GLU A 22 13.07 26.15 -18.46
C GLU A 22 13.28 26.06 -19.97
N VAL A 23 12.71 26.99 -20.72
CA VAL A 23 12.89 27.07 -22.17
C VAL A 23 13.54 28.38 -22.55
N HIS A 24 14.68 28.30 -23.22
CA HIS A 24 15.43 29.43 -23.74
C HIS A 24 15.49 29.40 -25.25
N LEU A 25 15.11 30.51 -25.89
CA LEU A 25 15.21 30.72 -27.33
C LEU A 25 16.39 31.66 -27.64
N SER A 26 17.30 31.21 -28.48
CA SER A 26 18.44 32.03 -28.95
C SER A 26 18.52 32.08 -30.46
N ASN A 27 19.22 33.08 -30.98
CA ASN A 27 19.50 33.17 -32.40
C ASN A 27 20.52 32.10 -32.80
N GLY A 28 20.34 31.53 -33.97
CA GLY A 28 21.19 30.49 -34.53
C GLY A 28 20.46 29.52 -35.44
N LEU A 29 21.13 28.48 -35.89
CA LEU A 29 20.48 27.43 -36.68
C LEU A 29 19.37 26.78 -35.88
N PRO A 30 18.19 26.58 -36.48
CA PRO A 30 17.08 25.92 -35.84
C PRO A 30 17.47 24.54 -35.31
N GLY A 31 17.20 24.30 -34.06
CA GLY A 31 17.52 23.03 -33.38
C GLY A 31 16.93 23.00 -31.98
N LEU A 32 16.74 21.81 -31.43
CA LEU A 32 16.25 21.59 -30.08
C LEU A 32 17.22 20.71 -29.31
N THR A 33 17.68 21.21 -28.19
CA THR A 33 18.51 20.50 -27.20
C THR A 33 17.77 20.39 -25.88
N MET A 34 17.72 19.19 -25.34
CA MET A 34 17.09 18.93 -24.04
C MET A 34 18.12 18.42 -23.04
N VAL A 35 18.20 19.08 -21.88
CA VAL A 35 19.13 18.77 -20.78
C VAL A 35 18.36 18.52 -19.48
N GLY A 36 19.01 17.98 -18.48
CA GLY A 36 18.39 17.66 -17.18
C GLY A 36 18.00 16.19 -17.01
N LEU A 37 18.80 15.28 -17.55
CA LEU A 37 18.62 13.82 -17.47
C LEU A 37 17.28 13.30 -18.03
N PRO A 38 16.81 13.75 -19.22
CA PRO A 38 15.59 13.21 -19.80
C PRO A 38 15.85 11.80 -20.36
N GLU A 39 14.94 10.87 -20.06
CA GLU A 39 14.89 9.56 -20.71
C GLU A 39 14.46 9.69 -22.18
N THR A 40 14.60 8.60 -22.94
CA THR A 40 14.27 8.59 -24.37
C THR A 40 12.82 9.01 -24.62
N THR A 41 11.89 8.53 -23.81
CA THR A 41 10.47 8.86 -23.90
C THR A 41 10.18 10.36 -23.70
N VAL A 42 10.98 11.06 -22.91
CA VAL A 42 10.90 12.53 -22.75
C VAL A 42 11.52 13.24 -23.95
N LYS A 43 12.59 12.68 -24.54
CA LYS A 43 13.18 13.26 -25.75
C LYS A 43 12.23 13.19 -26.96
N GLU A 44 11.36 12.19 -27.01
CA GLU A 44 10.28 12.08 -28.00
C GLU A 44 9.23 13.18 -27.89
N ALA A 45 9.16 13.89 -26.74
CA ALA A 45 8.28 15.05 -26.55
C ALA A 45 8.47 16.10 -27.64
N ARG A 46 9.67 16.23 -28.21
CA ARG A 46 9.94 17.16 -29.32
C ARG A 46 8.91 17.02 -30.44
N ASP A 47 8.69 15.79 -30.91
CA ASP A 47 7.84 15.55 -32.06
C ASP A 47 6.36 15.66 -31.72
N ARG A 48 5.97 15.20 -30.51
CA ARG A 48 4.59 15.36 -30.02
C ARG A 48 4.25 16.83 -29.80
N VAL A 49 5.08 17.58 -29.11
CA VAL A 49 4.88 19.01 -28.83
C VAL A 49 4.85 19.83 -30.11
N ARG A 50 5.78 19.56 -31.05
CA ARG A 50 5.79 20.25 -32.34
C ARG A 50 4.49 20.05 -33.10
N SER A 51 4.03 18.82 -33.24
CA SER A 51 2.78 18.52 -33.95
C SER A 51 1.56 19.13 -33.22
N ALA A 52 1.53 19.01 -31.90
CA ALA A 52 0.44 19.55 -31.07
C ALA A 52 0.35 21.09 -31.20
N LEU A 53 1.47 21.81 -31.19
CA LEU A 53 1.49 23.26 -31.38
C LEU A 53 0.97 23.66 -32.76
N ILE A 54 1.46 23.04 -33.83
CA ILE A 54 1.06 23.33 -35.21
C ILE A 54 -0.44 23.04 -35.39
N ASN A 55 -0.91 21.87 -34.93
CA ASN A 55 -2.32 21.51 -35.06
C ASN A 55 -3.25 22.31 -34.16
N SER A 56 -2.70 22.98 -33.14
CA SER A 56 -3.44 23.91 -32.26
C SER A 56 -3.40 25.36 -32.78
N GLY A 57 -2.86 25.62 -33.99
CA GLY A 57 -2.79 26.95 -34.61
C GLY A 57 -1.63 27.82 -34.14
N TYR A 58 -0.61 27.24 -33.48
CA TYR A 58 0.60 27.96 -33.08
C TYR A 58 1.78 27.61 -33.98
N ALA A 59 2.74 28.52 -34.04
CA ALA A 59 3.99 28.27 -34.77
C ALA A 59 5.03 27.57 -33.86
N PHE A 60 5.73 26.55 -34.40
CA PHE A 60 6.89 26.01 -33.74
C PHE A 60 8.09 26.94 -33.99
N PRO A 61 8.81 27.44 -32.96
CA PRO A 61 9.82 28.45 -33.13
C PRO A 61 11.00 27.99 -34.03
N ALA A 62 11.31 28.73 -35.06
CA ALA A 62 12.45 28.49 -35.95
C ALA A 62 13.74 29.11 -35.39
N LYS A 63 14.08 28.76 -34.15
CA LYS A 63 15.25 29.28 -33.39
C LYS A 63 16.03 28.12 -32.77
N LYS A 64 17.19 28.39 -32.22
CA LYS A 64 17.87 27.43 -31.36
C LYS A 64 17.14 27.36 -30.02
N ILE A 65 16.56 26.20 -29.71
CA ILE A 65 15.75 25.95 -28.51
C ILE A 65 16.58 25.12 -27.54
N THR A 66 16.71 25.60 -26.32
CA THR A 66 17.28 24.84 -25.19
C THR A 66 16.22 24.63 -24.15
N ILE A 67 15.92 23.36 -23.81
CA ILE A 67 14.98 22.96 -22.77
C ILE A 67 15.78 22.35 -21.63
N ASN A 68 15.66 22.90 -20.44
CA ASN A 68 16.27 22.36 -19.23
C ASN A 68 15.17 21.87 -18.29
N LEU A 69 15.27 20.61 -17.88
CA LEU A 69 14.39 19.98 -16.88
C LEU A 69 15.15 19.91 -15.55
N ALA A 70 15.01 20.91 -14.70
CA ALA A 70 15.72 21.00 -13.43
C ALA A 70 14.93 20.36 -12.28
N PRO A 71 15.59 19.73 -11.30
CA PRO A 71 17.03 19.51 -11.17
C PRO A 71 17.56 18.38 -12.06
N ALA A 72 18.86 18.43 -12.39
CA ALA A 72 19.48 17.49 -13.32
C ALA A 72 19.72 16.08 -12.74
N ASP A 73 19.68 15.92 -11.42
CA ASP A 73 19.93 14.68 -10.69
C ASP A 73 18.69 13.78 -10.59
N LEU A 74 17.50 14.31 -10.90
CA LEU A 74 16.27 13.53 -10.91
C LEU A 74 15.96 12.95 -12.29
N PRO A 75 15.67 11.64 -12.42
CA PRO A 75 15.24 11.05 -13.67
C PRO A 75 13.86 11.56 -14.08
N LYS A 76 13.65 11.80 -15.38
CA LYS A 76 12.39 12.22 -15.99
C LYS A 76 11.99 11.21 -17.05
N GLU A 77 10.79 10.68 -16.93
CA GLU A 77 10.24 9.65 -17.81
C GLU A 77 8.80 9.96 -18.21
N GLY A 78 8.40 9.48 -19.38
CA GLY A 78 7.05 9.56 -19.88
C GLY A 78 6.67 10.88 -20.54
N GLY A 79 5.43 10.94 -21.03
CA GLY A 79 4.91 12.10 -21.76
C GLY A 79 4.41 13.26 -20.89
N ARG A 80 4.44 13.13 -19.59
CA ARG A 80 3.89 14.12 -18.64
C ARG A 80 4.47 15.52 -18.75
N TYR A 81 5.64 15.65 -19.36
CA TYR A 81 6.34 16.92 -19.54
C TYR A 81 5.92 17.65 -20.84
N ASP A 82 5.14 17.02 -21.70
CA ASP A 82 4.73 17.61 -22.99
C ASP A 82 3.96 18.94 -22.80
N LEU A 83 2.97 18.96 -21.93
CA LEU A 83 2.19 20.15 -21.65
C LEU A 83 3.05 21.30 -21.09
N PRO A 84 3.84 21.11 -20.01
CA PRO A 84 4.68 22.21 -19.51
C PRO A 84 5.73 22.66 -20.51
N ILE A 85 6.30 21.76 -21.34
CA ILE A 85 7.23 22.14 -22.40
C ILE A 85 6.54 23.00 -23.46
N ALA A 86 5.33 22.60 -23.92
CA ALA A 86 4.56 23.37 -24.90
C ALA A 86 4.25 24.79 -24.41
N LEU A 87 3.79 24.90 -23.16
CA LEU A 87 3.47 26.20 -22.55
C LEU A 87 4.71 27.08 -22.43
N ALA A 88 5.86 26.52 -21.99
CA ALA A 88 7.11 27.26 -21.90
C ALA A 88 7.61 27.74 -23.27
N LEU A 89 7.48 26.91 -24.34
CA LEU A 89 7.79 27.31 -25.71
C LEU A 89 6.91 28.48 -26.20
N LEU A 90 5.61 28.43 -25.94
CA LEU A 90 4.67 29.46 -26.35
C LEU A 90 4.94 30.78 -25.66
N VAL A 91 5.27 30.76 -24.36
CA VAL A 91 5.60 31.96 -23.60
C VAL A 91 6.96 32.53 -24.02
N ALA A 92 8.01 31.69 -24.18
CA ALA A 92 9.33 32.11 -24.62
C ALA A 92 9.32 32.69 -26.04
N SER A 93 8.42 32.22 -26.92
CA SER A 93 8.23 32.71 -28.28
C SER A 93 7.23 33.86 -28.39
N GLU A 94 6.71 34.37 -27.27
CA GLU A 94 5.75 35.49 -27.21
C GLU A 94 4.40 35.21 -27.89
N GLN A 95 4.09 33.92 -28.14
CA GLN A 95 2.77 33.52 -28.69
C GLN A 95 1.70 33.42 -27.62
N LEU A 96 2.11 33.21 -26.35
CA LEU A 96 1.23 33.23 -25.18
C LEU A 96 1.74 34.28 -24.18
N ASN A 97 0.93 35.29 -23.95
CA ASN A 97 1.22 36.32 -22.95
C ASN A 97 0.49 36.02 -21.65
N THR A 98 1.22 35.78 -20.60
CA THR A 98 0.67 35.49 -19.27
C THR A 98 1.66 35.81 -18.15
N THR A 99 1.13 36.26 -17.01
CA THR A 99 1.89 36.47 -15.76
C THR A 99 1.53 35.42 -14.70
N ARG A 100 0.73 34.41 -15.07
CA ARG A 100 0.11 33.48 -14.12
C ARG A 100 0.83 32.15 -13.98
N LEU A 101 1.89 31.88 -14.75
CA LEU A 101 2.59 30.59 -14.76
C LEU A 101 3.06 30.13 -13.38
N ASN A 102 3.52 31.06 -12.55
CA ASN A 102 4.04 30.76 -11.21
C ASN A 102 2.96 30.33 -10.20
N GLN A 103 1.68 30.52 -10.52
CA GLN A 103 0.55 30.14 -9.65
C GLN A 103 0.10 28.71 -9.89
N TYR A 104 0.58 28.09 -10.97
CA TYR A 104 0.12 26.78 -11.42
C TYR A 104 1.26 25.80 -11.65
N GLU A 105 0.95 24.53 -11.53
CA GLU A 105 1.76 23.41 -12.03
C GLU A 105 0.96 22.72 -13.14
N PHE A 106 1.67 22.12 -14.11
CA PHE A 106 1.06 21.52 -15.29
C PHE A 106 1.59 20.10 -15.48
N VAL A 107 0.70 19.15 -15.69
CA VAL A 107 1.03 17.75 -15.93
C VAL A 107 0.12 17.20 -17.02
N GLY A 108 0.69 16.67 -18.09
CA GLY A 108 -0.10 16.07 -19.16
C GLY A 108 0.72 15.69 -20.38
N GLU A 109 0.35 14.60 -21.01
CA GLU A 109 0.86 14.19 -22.32
C GLU A 109 0.02 14.84 -23.41
N LEU A 110 0.66 15.24 -24.52
CA LEU A 110 -0.01 15.82 -25.68
C LEU A 110 -0.18 14.79 -26.78
N ALA A 111 -1.40 14.62 -27.26
CA ALA A 111 -1.66 14.02 -28.54
C ALA A 111 -1.17 14.93 -29.66
N LEU A 112 -0.89 14.39 -30.84
CA LEU A 112 -0.44 15.17 -32.00
C LEU A 112 -1.44 16.24 -32.44
N THR A 113 -2.73 16.06 -32.11
CA THR A 113 -3.82 17.02 -32.34
C THR A 113 -3.85 18.17 -31.33
N GLY A 114 -3.07 18.10 -30.24
CA GLY A 114 -3.12 19.06 -29.14
C GLY A 114 -4.03 18.66 -27.99
N GLY A 115 -4.72 17.52 -28.08
CA GLY A 115 -5.50 16.95 -26.98
C GLY A 115 -4.62 16.53 -25.82
N LEU A 116 -5.12 16.70 -24.59
CA LEU A 116 -4.45 16.27 -23.37
C LEU A 116 -4.80 14.81 -23.05
N ARG A 117 -3.78 14.04 -22.68
CA ARG A 117 -3.92 12.67 -22.21
C ARG A 117 -3.52 12.57 -20.74
N GLY A 118 -4.18 11.69 -20.02
CA GLY A 118 -3.87 11.38 -18.64
C GLY A 118 -2.52 10.71 -18.47
N VAL A 119 -1.92 10.94 -17.30
CA VAL A 119 -0.63 10.37 -16.92
C VAL A 119 -0.71 9.68 -15.57
N PRO A 120 0.09 8.65 -15.31
CA PRO A 120 0.19 8.03 -13.99
C PRO A 120 0.73 9.01 -12.95
N GLY A 121 0.32 8.85 -11.67
CA GLY A 121 0.81 9.68 -10.58
C GLY A 121 0.24 11.09 -10.52
N ALA A 122 -0.97 11.30 -11.02
CA ALA A 122 -1.65 12.60 -10.93
C ALA A 122 -2.01 12.97 -9.48
N ILE A 123 -2.41 12.00 -8.65
CA ILE A 123 -2.76 12.25 -7.24
C ILE A 123 -1.53 12.76 -6.45
N PRO A 124 -0.38 12.06 -6.41
CA PRO A 124 0.80 12.58 -5.72
C PRO A 124 1.22 13.97 -6.23
N SER A 125 1.20 14.17 -7.55
CA SER A 125 1.54 15.46 -8.16
C SER A 125 0.60 16.58 -7.69
N ALA A 126 -0.70 16.32 -7.64
CA ALA A 126 -1.68 17.29 -7.18
C ALA A 126 -1.55 17.60 -5.69
N MET A 127 -1.37 16.58 -4.86
CA MET A 127 -1.18 16.75 -3.40
C MET A 127 0.04 17.63 -3.10
N GLU A 128 1.14 17.39 -3.77
CA GLU A 128 2.38 18.15 -3.55
C GLU A 128 2.32 19.56 -4.15
N ALA A 129 1.60 19.77 -5.28
CA ALA A 129 1.36 21.10 -5.82
C ALA A 129 0.54 21.96 -4.83
N ILE A 130 -0.53 21.40 -4.27
CA ILE A 130 -1.38 22.05 -3.26
C ILE A 130 -0.59 22.41 -2.01
N LYS A 131 0.23 21.49 -1.50
CA LYS A 131 1.13 21.76 -0.36
C LYS A 131 2.11 22.89 -0.64
N ALA A 132 2.57 23.01 -1.89
CA ALA A 132 3.44 24.10 -2.34
C ALA A 132 2.69 25.45 -2.58
N GLY A 133 1.38 25.48 -2.32
CA GLY A 133 0.54 26.67 -2.52
C GLY A 133 0.22 26.98 -3.97
N ARG A 134 0.32 25.99 -4.88
CA ARG A 134 -0.03 26.14 -6.29
C ARG A 134 -1.23 25.28 -6.66
N ARG A 135 -1.97 25.74 -7.66
CA ARG A 135 -3.02 24.94 -8.29
C ARG A 135 -2.41 24.10 -9.40
N ILE A 136 -3.00 22.96 -9.71
CA ILE A 136 -2.50 22.06 -10.75
C ILE A 136 -3.50 21.93 -11.89
N VAL A 137 -3.00 21.92 -13.12
CA VAL A 137 -3.77 21.64 -14.34
C VAL A 137 -3.38 20.28 -14.86
N VAL A 138 -4.37 19.39 -15.02
CA VAL A 138 -4.20 18.01 -15.51
C VAL A 138 -5.19 17.72 -16.64
N SER A 139 -5.00 16.60 -17.33
CA SER A 139 -5.97 16.12 -18.31
C SER A 139 -7.30 15.73 -17.65
N SER A 140 -8.41 15.88 -18.37
CA SER A 140 -9.72 15.35 -17.97
C SER A 140 -9.72 13.83 -17.77
N ASP A 141 -8.81 13.08 -18.41
CA ASP A 141 -8.61 11.66 -18.15
C ASP A 141 -8.20 11.37 -16.68
N ASN A 142 -7.53 12.32 -16.02
CA ASN A 142 -7.17 12.24 -14.60
C ASN A 142 -8.25 12.85 -13.67
N ALA A 143 -9.34 13.41 -14.19
CA ALA A 143 -10.36 14.10 -13.41
C ALA A 143 -10.91 13.24 -12.26
N ALA A 144 -11.21 11.97 -12.55
CA ALA A 144 -11.76 11.05 -11.59
C ALA A 144 -10.81 10.77 -10.40
N GLU A 145 -9.50 10.76 -10.65
CA GLU A 145 -8.47 10.54 -9.62
C GLU A 145 -8.27 11.82 -8.79
N VAL A 146 -7.97 12.94 -9.42
CA VAL A 146 -7.69 14.18 -8.70
C VAL A 146 -8.94 14.76 -8.01
N GLY A 147 -10.13 14.40 -8.49
CA GLY A 147 -11.40 14.70 -7.82
C GLY A 147 -11.52 14.09 -6.42
N LEU A 148 -10.79 12.99 -6.13
CA LEU A 148 -10.76 12.38 -4.81
C LEU A 148 -10.10 13.26 -3.74
N ILE A 149 -9.22 14.17 -4.14
CA ILE A 149 -8.57 15.13 -3.24
C ILE A 149 -9.59 16.15 -2.73
N GLY A 150 -10.57 16.50 -3.56
CA GLY A 150 -11.55 17.53 -3.25
C GLY A 150 -11.00 18.96 -3.39
N GLY A 151 -11.86 19.94 -3.18
CA GLY A 151 -11.49 21.36 -3.30
C GLY A 151 -11.45 21.88 -4.73
N SER A 152 -10.91 23.09 -4.90
CA SER A 152 -10.86 23.82 -6.17
C SER A 152 -9.45 23.97 -6.75
N ASP A 153 -8.46 23.32 -6.15
CA ASP A 153 -7.04 23.52 -6.51
C ASP A 153 -6.58 22.65 -7.68
N CYS A 154 -7.34 21.60 -8.03
CA CYS A 154 -7.15 20.83 -9.25
C CYS A 154 -8.04 21.38 -10.35
N LEU A 155 -7.47 21.60 -11.52
CA LEU A 155 -8.18 22.04 -12.71
C LEU A 155 -8.01 21.03 -13.83
N VAL A 156 -9.02 20.83 -14.64
CA VAL A 156 -8.99 19.88 -15.76
C VAL A 156 -9.14 20.58 -17.09
N ALA A 157 -8.46 20.06 -18.10
CA ALA A 157 -8.55 20.53 -19.47
C ALA A 157 -8.45 19.35 -20.46
N ASP A 158 -9.09 19.49 -21.61
CA ASP A 158 -9.09 18.48 -22.67
C ASP A 158 -8.10 18.79 -23.79
N HIS A 159 -7.69 20.05 -23.93
CA HIS A 159 -6.90 20.50 -25.07
C HIS A 159 -5.91 21.61 -24.67
N LEU A 160 -4.77 21.65 -25.36
CA LEU A 160 -3.75 22.70 -25.18
C LEU A 160 -4.32 24.11 -25.35
N GLN A 161 -5.23 24.32 -26.33
CA GLN A 161 -5.86 25.62 -26.57
C GLN A 161 -6.66 26.11 -25.36
N GLU A 162 -7.36 25.25 -24.66
CA GLU A 162 -8.10 25.59 -23.43
C GLU A 162 -7.19 26.11 -22.35
N VAL A 163 -6.04 25.44 -22.15
CA VAL A 163 -5.02 25.85 -21.18
C VAL A 163 -4.42 27.20 -21.54
N CYS A 164 -4.14 27.42 -22.83
CA CYS A 164 -3.62 28.70 -23.33
C CYS A 164 -4.65 29.81 -23.15
N ALA A 165 -5.90 29.60 -23.49
CA ALA A 165 -7.00 30.58 -23.31
C ALA A 165 -7.20 30.92 -21.83
N PHE A 166 -7.12 29.91 -20.97
CA PHE A 166 -7.18 30.12 -19.51
C PHE A 166 -6.02 30.97 -19.01
N LEU A 167 -4.79 30.68 -19.42
CA LEU A 167 -3.60 31.44 -19.00
C LEU A 167 -3.63 32.89 -19.55
N ALA A 168 -4.18 33.09 -20.74
CA ALA A 168 -4.40 34.42 -21.30
C ALA A 168 -5.56 35.21 -20.64
N GLY A 169 -6.29 34.57 -19.70
CA GLY A 169 -7.41 35.20 -19.02
C GLY A 169 -8.71 35.28 -19.83
N GLN A 170 -8.82 34.56 -20.94
CA GLN A 170 -9.98 34.55 -21.81
C GLN A 170 -11.09 33.61 -21.37
N THR A 171 -10.70 32.51 -20.70
CA THR A 171 -11.60 31.46 -20.19
C THR A 171 -11.24 31.05 -18.78
N SER A 172 -12.11 30.27 -18.16
CA SER A 172 -11.84 29.59 -16.87
C SER A 172 -11.77 28.08 -17.07
N LEU A 173 -10.92 27.40 -16.31
CA LEU A 173 -10.93 25.95 -16.17
C LEU A 173 -11.73 25.57 -14.93
N SER A 174 -12.43 24.46 -15.01
CA SER A 174 -13.25 23.94 -13.91
C SER A 174 -12.49 22.91 -13.11
N PRO A 175 -12.72 22.81 -11.78
CA PRO A 175 -12.28 21.66 -11.02
C PRO A 175 -13.02 20.40 -11.50
N PRO A 176 -12.47 19.19 -11.26
CA PRO A 176 -13.14 17.94 -11.58
C PRO A 176 -14.45 17.86 -10.78
N LEU A 177 -15.48 17.30 -11.40
CA LEU A 177 -16.73 17.01 -10.69
C LEU A 177 -16.42 16.00 -9.58
N ALA A 178 -16.73 16.36 -8.35
CA ALA A 178 -16.67 15.45 -7.22
C ALA A 178 -17.82 14.44 -7.33
N GLU A 179 -17.66 13.43 -8.15
CA GLU A 179 -18.54 12.27 -8.08
C GLU A 179 -18.26 11.59 -6.76
N ALA A 180 -19.25 11.54 -5.87
CA ALA A 180 -19.16 10.68 -4.70
C ALA A 180 -18.93 9.24 -5.19
N PRO A 181 -17.80 8.62 -4.85
CA PRO A 181 -17.59 7.23 -5.25
C PRO A 181 -18.72 6.39 -4.70
N ALA A 182 -19.24 5.50 -5.52
CA ALA A 182 -20.30 4.58 -5.09
C ALA A 182 -19.86 3.88 -3.81
N ARG A 183 -20.64 4.00 -2.76
CA ARG A 183 -20.45 3.34 -1.46
C ARG A 183 -20.78 1.85 -1.58
N ASP A 184 -20.11 1.14 -2.43
CA ASP A 184 -20.26 -0.32 -2.49
C ASP A 184 -19.01 -0.98 -1.89
N GLU A 185 -18.88 -0.84 -0.57
CA GLU A 185 -17.93 -1.64 0.23
C GLU A 185 -18.44 -3.08 0.31
N ARG A 186 -18.38 -3.79 -0.79
CA ARG A 186 -18.67 -5.24 -0.78
C ARG A 186 -17.41 -5.99 -0.39
N TYR A 187 -17.20 -6.09 0.91
CA TYR A 187 -16.31 -7.11 1.45
C TYR A 187 -17.07 -8.43 1.55
N GLU A 188 -16.35 -9.52 1.35
CA GLU A 188 -16.90 -10.85 1.62
C GLU A 188 -17.26 -10.98 3.11
N ASP A 189 -18.46 -11.49 3.41
CA ASP A 189 -18.96 -11.55 4.78
C ASP A 189 -18.43 -12.78 5.52
N LEU A 190 -18.21 -12.63 6.81
CA LEU A 190 -17.80 -13.71 7.70
C LEU A 190 -18.92 -14.77 7.86
N LEU A 191 -20.18 -14.42 7.62
CA LEU A 191 -21.32 -15.34 7.57
C LEU A 191 -21.14 -16.48 6.57
N ASP A 192 -20.40 -16.24 5.48
CA ASP A 192 -20.17 -17.27 4.45
C ASP A 192 -19.21 -18.36 4.92
N VAL A 193 -18.48 -18.13 6.01
CA VAL A 193 -17.56 -19.09 6.61
C VAL A 193 -18.33 -19.93 7.63
N ILE A 194 -18.61 -21.18 7.27
CA ILE A 194 -19.33 -22.09 8.14
C ILE A 194 -18.38 -22.76 9.12
N GLY A 195 -18.69 -22.69 10.40
CA GLY A 195 -17.83 -23.20 11.48
C GLY A 195 -16.58 -22.36 11.66
N GLN A 196 -15.41 -23.00 11.88
CA GLN A 196 -14.11 -22.35 12.04
C GLN A 196 -14.09 -21.27 13.14
N GLN A 197 -14.75 -21.51 14.27
CA GLN A 197 -14.94 -20.53 15.34
C GLN A 197 -13.62 -19.97 15.88
N GLN A 198 -12.59 -20.82 16.00
CA GLN A 198 -11.26 -20.37 16.43
C GLN A 198 -10.60 -19.45 15.40
N GLY A 199 -10.75 -19.75 14.11
CA GLY A 199 -10.26 -18.92 13.02
C GLY A 199 -10.96 -17.56 12.99
N LYS A 200 -12.28 -17.52 13.18
CA LYS A 200 -13.05 -16.28 13.27
C LYS A 200 -12.65 -15.45 14.49
N ARG A 201 -12.45 -16.09 15.64
CA ARG A 201 -11.98 -15.44 16.86
C ARG A 201 -10.57 -14.87 16.67
N ALA A 202 -9.67 -15.60 16.03
CA ALA A 202 -8.34 -15.11 15.70
C ALA A 202 -8.39 -13.88 14.78
N LEU A 203 -9.26 -13.88 13.76
CA LEU A 203 -9.47 -12.71 12.89
C LEU A 203 -9.99 -11.49 13.66
N GLU A 204 -10.90 -11.68 14.60
CA GLU A 204 -11.41 -10.61 15.47
C GLU A 204 -10.29 -9.98 16.29
N ILE A 205 -9.44 -10.80 16.92
CA ILE A 205 -8.28 -10.34 17.70
C ILE A 205 -7.27 -9.61 16.81
N VAL A 206 -6.97 -10.18 15.66
CA VAL A 206 -6.06 -9.60 14.65
C VAL A 206 -6.58 -8.25 14.17
N ALA A 207 -7.85 -8.15 13.85
CA ALA A 207 -8.49 -6.91 13.43
C ALA A 207 -8.47 -5.85 14.55
N ALA A 208 -8.76 -6.26 15.78
CA ALA A 208 -8.82 -5.35 16.92
C ALA A 208 -7.45 -4.78 17.31
N GLY A 209 -6.42 -5.62 17.33
CA GLY A 209 -5.09 -5.23 17.80
C GLY A 209 -4.09 -4.84 16.72
N GLY A 210 -4.42 -5.03 15.44
CA GLY A 210 -3.49 -4.80 14.33
C GLY A 210 -2.40 -5.87 14.22
N HIS A 211 -2.67 -7.09 14.69
CA HIS A 211 -1.70 -8.19 14.74
C HIS A 211 -1.50 -8.88 13.39
N ASN A 212 -0.37 -9.56 13.24
CA ASN A 212 -0.08 -10.47 12.12
C ASN A 212 -0.45 -11.90 12.49
N LEU A 213 -0.97 -12.66 11.53
CA LEU A 213 -1.52 -14.01 11.74
C LEU A 213 -0.96 -15.02 10.75
N LEU A 214 -0.54 -16.18 11.28
CA LEU A 214 -0.19 -17.36 10.49
C LEU A 214 -1.24 -18.47 10.68
N LEU A 215 -1.89 -18.86 9.59
CA LEU A 215 -2.85 -19.96 9.55
C LEU A 215 -2.15 -21.23 9.05
N ILE A 216 -2.22 -22.30 9.83
CA ILE A 216 -1.57 -23.58 9.52
C ILE A 216 -2.67 -24.65 9.43
N GLY A 217 -2.71 -25.41 8.36
CA GLY A 217 -3.70 -26.48 8.24
C GLY A 217 -3.62 -27.23 6.91
N PRO A 218 -4.24 -28.39 6.83
CA PRO A 218 -4.32 -29.14 5.59
C PRO A 218 -4.94 -28.37 4.44
N PRO A 219 -4.70 -28.74 3.19
CA PRO A 219 -5.38 -28.13 2.06
C PRO A 219 -6.90 -28.28 2.18
N GLY A 220 -7.65 -27.28 1.72
CA GLY A 220 -9.12 -27.27 1.74
C GLY A 220 -9.77 -26.95 3.08
N THR A 221 -9.03 -26.46 4.08
CA THR A 221 -9.59 -26.07 5.40
C THR A 221 -10.17 -24.67 5.46
N GLY A 222 -10.14 -23.92 4.37
CA GLY A 222 -10.71 -22.56 4.31
C GLY A 222 -9.80 -21.43 4.79
N LYS A 223 -8.48 -21.64 4.86
CA LYS A 223 -7.50 -20.61 5.30
C LYS A 223 -7.58 -19.33 4.48
N THR A 224 -7.61 -19.46 3.15
CA THR A 224 -7.74 -18.33 2.22
C THR A 224 -9.07 -17.62 2.38
N MET A 225 -10.15 -18.39 2.56
CA MET A 225 -11.49 -17.87 2.80
C MET A 225 -11.54 -17.04 4.10
N LEU A 226 -10.93 -17.51 5.18
CA LEU A 226 -10.82 -16.74 6.41
C LEU A 226 -10.02 -15.44 6.22
N ALA A 227 -8.87 -15.52 5.58
CA ALA A 227 -8.00 -14.36 5.38
C ALA A 227 -8.68 -13.24 4.58
N SER A 228 -9.43 -13.59 3.54
CA SER A 228 -10.13 -12.62 2.68
C SER A 228 -11.25 -11.85 3.41
N ARG A 229 -11.73 -12.33 4.56
CA ARG A 229 -12.75 -11.65 5.37
C ARG A 229 -12.19 -10.57 6.29
N LEU A 230 -10.87 -10.53 6.50
CA LEU A 230 -10.26 -9.55 7.40
C LEU A 230 -10.56 -8.09 7.02
N PRO A 231 -10.49 -7.65 5.76
CA PRO A 231 -10.79 -6.26 5.41
C PRO A 231 -12.17 -5.79 5.87
N GLY A 232 -13.18 -6.68 5.83
CA GLY A 232 -14.54 -6.39 6.29
C GLY A 232 -14.69 -6.21 7.81
N LEU A 233 -13.69 -6.63 8.59
CA LEU A 233 -13.65 -6.47 10.05
C LEU A 233 -12.88 -5.21 10.47
N LEU A 234 -12.13 -4.60 9.56
CA LEU A 234 -11.32 -3.41 9.83
C LEU A 234 -12.17 -2.14 9.76
N PRO A 235 -11.78 -1.07 10.49
CA PRO A 235 -12.45 0.22 10.34
C PRO A 235 -12.30 0.74 8.90
N PRO A 236 -13.26 1.55 8.39
CA PRO A 236 -13.11 2.20 7.11
C PRO A 236 -11.87 3.10 7.09
N LEU A 237 -11.29 3.30 5.92
CA LEU A 237 -10.15 4.22 5.76
C LEU A 237 -10.56 5.64 6.11
N SER A 238 -9.73 6.34 6.88
CA SER A 238 -9.83 7.79 7.01
C SER A 238 -9.56 8.47 5.67
N ASN A 239 -9.93 9.74 5.51
CA ASN A 239 -9.64 10.48 4.28
C ASN A 239 -8.14 10.51 3.96
N GLN A 240 -7.29 10.67 4.96
CA GLN A 240 -5.85 10.66 4.79
C GLN A 240 -5.32 9.29 4.34
N GLU A 241 -5.73 8.22 5.01
CA GLU A 241 -5.36 6.85 4.63
C GLU A 241 -5.84 6.50 3.21
N ALA A 242 -7.06 6.93 2.85
CA ALA A 242 -7.62 6.71 1.52
C ALA A 242 -6.80 7.44 0.44
N LEU A 243 -6.39 8.69 0.69
CA LEU A 243 -5.55 9.46 -0.22
C LEU A 243 -4.14 8.87 -0.35
N GLU A 244 -3.52 8.42 0.74
CA GLU A 244 -2.22 7.74 0.70
C GLU A 244 -2.27 6.48 -0.16
N SER A 245 -3.29 5.64 0.02
CA SER A 245 -3.49 4.43 -0.77
C SER A 245 -3.79 4.75 -2.24
N ALA A 246 -4.61 5.75 -2.51
CA ALA A 246 -4.92 6.21 -3.85
C ALA A 246 -3.69 6.79 -4.57
N ALA A 247 -2.83 7.52 -3.85
CA ALA A 247 -1.58 8.06 -4.38
C ALA A 247 -0.64 6.94 -4.86
N ILE A 248 -0.50 5.87 -4.08
CA ILE A 248 0.32 4.71 -4.47
C ILE A 248 -0.29 4.00 -5.70
N GLN A 249 -1.60 3.78 -5.71
CA GLN A 249 -2.30 3.13 -6.81
C GLN A 249 -2.22 3.93 -8.12
N SER A 250 -2.30 5.25 -8.04
CA SER A 250 -2.22 6.19 -9.16
C SER A 250 -0.88 6.10 -9.91
N LEU A 251 0.20 5.69 -9.23
CA LEU A 251 1.52 5.47 -9.86
C LEU A 251 1.56 4.24 -10.76
N VAL A 252 0.65 3.29 -10.56
CA VAL A 252 0.63 2.02 -11.30
C VAL A 252 -0.43 2.03 -12.40
N ASN A 253 -1.61 2.59 -12.14
CA ASN A 253 -2.74 2.54 -13.06
C ASN A 253 -3.66 3.74 -12.90
N LEU A 254 -4.00 4.39 -14.03
CA LEU A 254 -4.84 5.59 -14.14
C LEU A 254 -6.26 5.46 -13.54
N HIS A 255 -6.84 4.26 -13.47
CA HIS A 255 -8.27 4.12 -13.14
C HIS A 255 -8.54 3.38 -11.83
N THR A 256 -7.53 2.80 -11.21
CA THR A 256 -7.72 1.93 -10.04
C THR A 256 -8.08 2.72 -8.78
N ALA A 257 -7.57 3.92 -8.62
CA ALA A 257 -7.77 4.72 -7.41
C ALA A 257 -9.26 5.07 -7.19
N LYS A 258 -10.00 5.41 -8.25
CA LYS A 258 -11.45 5.70 -8.16
C LYS A 258 -12.27 4.48 -7.78
N THR A 259 -12.02 3.35 -8.42
CA THR A 259 -12.82 2.12 -8.23
C THR A 259 -12.65 1.50 -6.84
N ARG A 260 -11.52 1.79 -6.19
CA ARG A 260 -11.18 1.27 -4.85
C ARG A 260 -11.10 2.37 -3.78
N TRP A 261 -11.71 3.50 -4.03
CA TRP A 261 -11.72 4.61 -3.08
C TRP A 261 -12.29 4.20 -1.73
N ARG A 262 -11.53 4.47 -0.66
CA ARG A 262 -11.84 4.12 0.74
C ARG A 262 -11.93 2.62 1.05
N GLN A 263 -11.66 1.75 0.09
CA GLN A 263 -11.58 0.32 0.37
C GLN A 263 -10.19 -0.03 0.90
N ARG A 264 -10.13 -0.83 1.95
CA ARG A 264 -8.87 -1.38 2.44
C ARG A 264 -8.31 -2.35 1.41
N PRO A 265 -7.07 -2.16 0.95
CA PRO A 265 -6.45 -3.08 0.02
C PRO A 265 -6.35 -4.50 0.61
N PHE A 266 -6.64 -5.49 -0.20
CA PHE A 266 -6.31 -6.88 0.06
C PHE A 266 -5.45 -7.38 -1.10
N ARG A 267 -4.16 -7.60 -0.83
CA ARG A 267 -3.18 -8.03 -1.83
C ARG A 267 -2.78 -9.46 -1.54
N ALA A 268 -2.97 -10.34 -2.52
CA ALA A 268 -2.66 -11.76 -2.43
C ALA A 268 -1.75 -12.17 -3.60
N PRO A 269 -0.46 -11.79 -3.57
CA PRO A 269 0.46 -12.15 -4.62
C PRO A 269 0.69 -13.67 -4.65
N HIS A 270 0.85 -14.23 -5.85
CA HIS A 270 1.19 -15.63 -6.00
C HIS A 270 2.60 -15.90 -5.46
N HIS A 271 2.87 -17.09 -4.94
CA HIS A 271 4.17 -17.45 -4.36
C HIS A 271 5.33 -17.39 -5.37
N SER A 272 5.06 -17.46 -6.68
CA SER A 272 6.06 -17.28 -7.73
C SER A 272 6.37 -15.81 -8.07
N ALA A 273 5.78 -14.85 -7.36
CA ALA A 273 6.05 -13.43 -7.58
C ALA A 273 7.52 -13.12 -7.35
N SER A 274 8.13 -12.41 -8.29
CA SER A 274 9.53 -12.01 -8.20
C SER A 274 9.74 -10.96 -7.09
N LEU A 275 10.99 -10.83 -6.63
CA LEU A 275 11.35 -9.78 -5.66
C LEU A 275 10.96 -8.39 -6.17
N ALA A 276 11.14 -8.11 -7.46
CA ALA A 276 10.75 -6.83 -8.07
C ALA A 276 9.24 -6.61 -8.08
N ALA A 277 8.44 -7.65 -8.30
CA ALA A 277 6.99 -7.56 -8.22
C ALA A 277 6.51 -7.28 -6.79
N MET A 278 7.18 -7.83 -5.80
CA MET A 278 6.85 -7.64 -4.39
C MET A 278 7.29 -6.28 -3.85
N VAL A 279 8.53 -5.94 -4.03
CA VAL A 279 9.17 -4.72 -3.48
C VAL A 279 8.87 -3.50 -4.35
N GLY A 280 8.82 -3.71 -5.65
CA GLY A 280 8.83 -2.67 -6.64
C GLY A 280 10.19 -2.60 -7.36
N GLY A 281 10.21 -1.99 -8.50
CA GLY A 281 11.42 -1.94 -9.32
C GLY A 281 11.22 -1.21 -10.63
N GLY A 282 12.23 -1.35 -11.50
CA GLY A 282 12.34 -0.62 -12.76
C GLY A 282 13.50 0.36 -12.73
N SER A 283 13.78 1.00 -13.86
CA SER A 283 14.77 2.09 -13.97
C SER A 283 14.36 3.28 -13.09
N ILE A 284 13.09 3.62 -13.11
CA ILE A 284 12.40 4.45 -12.13
C ILE A 284 11.52 3.50 -11.31
N PRO A 285 11.75 3.39 -9.99
CA PRO A 285 11.04 2.43 -9.18
C PRO A 285 9.55 2.72 -9.10
N VAL A 286 8.72 1.76 -9.52
CA VAL A 286 7.27 1.74 -9.29
C VAL A 286 6.95 0.90 -8.05
N PRO A 287 5.83 1.17 -7.33
CA PRO A 287 5.46 0.42 -6.15
C PRO A 287 5.13 -1.04 -6.49
N GLY A 288 5.57 -1.96 -5.62
CA GLY A 288 5.23 -3.38 -5.69
C GLY A 288 4.03 -3.75 -4.81
N GLU A 289 3.74 -5.04 -4.70
CA GLU A 289 2.63 -5.59 -3.92
C GLU A 289 2.66 -5.16 -2.44
N ILE A 290 3.86 -5.05 -1.86
CA ILE A 290 4.04 -4.61 -0.47
C ILE A 290 3.52 -3.19 -0.26
N SER A 291 3.88 -2.27 -1.16
CA SER A 291 3.42 -0.88 -1.10
C SER A 291 1.93 -0.75 -1.46
N LEU A 292 1.45 -1.55 -2.41
CA LEU A 292 0.03 -1.58 -2.79
C LEU A 292 -0.88 -2.12 -1.68
N ALA A 293 -0.33 -2.86 -0.72
CA ALA A 293 -1.04 -3.32 0.48
C ALA A 293 -1.11 -2.26 1.59
N HIS A 294 -0.50 -1.10 1.42
CA HIS A 294 -0.49 -0.02 2.42
C HIS A 294 -1.89 0.32 2.92
N ASN A 295 -2.06 0.44 4.23
CA ASN A 295 -3.32 0.62 4.95
C ASN A 295 -4.32 -0.54 4.80
N GLY A 296 -3.87 -1.70 4.36
CA GLY A 296 -4.70 -2.88 4.14
C GLY A 296 -4.05 -4.17 4.61
N VAL A 297 -4.25 -5.23 3.87
CA VAL A 297 -3.83 -6.59 4.19
C VAL A 297 -2.95 -7.13 3.06
N LEU A 298 -1.79 -7.67 3.44
CA LEU A 298 -0.97 -8.51 2.56
C LEU A 298 -1.19 -9.97 2.97
N PHE A 299 -1.70 -10.76 2.05
CA PHE A 299 -1.95 -12.18 2.25
C PHE A 299 -0.97 -13.03 1.44
N LEU A 300 -0.23 -13.90 2.12
CA LEU A 300 0.72 -14.82 1.52
C LEU A 300 0.25 -16.26 1.72
N ASP A 301 -0.32 -16.84 0.68
CA ASP A 301 -0.70 -18.26 0.68
C ASP A 301 0.48 -19.14 0.31
N GLU A 302 0.48 -20.39 0.75
CA GLU A 302 1.58 -21.33 0.53
C GLU A 302 2.94 -20.74 0.94
N LEU A 303 3.00 -20.18 2.14
CA LEU A 303 4.13 -19.38 2.63
C LEU A 303 5.52 -19.99 2.39
N PRO A 304 5.77 -21.30 2.63
CA PRO A 304 7.10 -21.90 2.39
C PRO A 304 7.50 -22.03 0.92
N GLU A 305 6.58 -21.78 -0.01
CA GLU A 305 6.87 -21.82 -1.45
C GLU A 305 7.38 -20.47 -2.00
N PHE A 306 7.29 -19.40 -1.23
CA PHE A 306 7.91 -18.13 -1.59
C PHE A 306 9.43 -18.21 -1.53
N GLU A 307 10.11 -17.52 -2.45
CA GLU A 307 11.54 -17.38 -2.39
C GLU A 307 11.98 -16.72 -1.08
N ARG A 308 13.04 -17.25 -0.45
CA ARG A 308 13.56 -16.71 0.81
C ARG A 308 13.89 -15.23 0.74
N ARG A 309 14.42 -14.75 -0.39
CA ARG A 309 14.74 -13.33 -0.60
C ARG A 309 13.50 -12.44 -0.52
N VAL A 310 12.35 -12.92 -1.01
CA VAL A 310 11.07 -12.21 -0.93
C VAL A 310 10.61 -12.10 0.52
N LEU A 311 10.66 -13.19 1.28
CA LEU A 311 10.28 -13.20 2.69
C LEU A 311 11.21 -12.33 3.56
N ASP A 312 12.51 -12.36 3.28
CA ASP A 312 13.48 -11.50 3.99
C ASP A 312 13.25 -10.01 3.70
N ALA A 313 12.81 -9.66 2.49
CA ALA A 313 12.48 -8.28 2.11
C ALA A 313 11.25 -7.72 2.86
N LEU A 314 10.36 -8.58 3.35
CA LEU A 314 9.19 -8.18 4.15
C LEU A 314 9.55 -7.73 5.57
N ARG A 315 10.72 -8.09 6.08
CA ARG A 315 11.11 -7.82 7.47
C ARG A 315 11.19 -6.33 7.76
N GLU A 316 11.79 -5.56 6.84
CA GLU A 316 11.91 -4.12 6.99
C GLU A 316 10.56 -3.40 7.01
N PRO A 317 9.66 -3.57 6.02
CA PRO A 317 8.38 -2.86 6.03
C PRO A 317 7.46 -3.29 7.17
N ILE A 318 7.53 -4.52 7.66
CA ILE A 318 6.76 -4.95 8.84
C ILE A 318 7.19 -4.17 10.09
N GLU A 319 8.48 -3.84 10.22
CA GLU A 319 9.00 -3.09 11.36
C GLU A 319 8.85 -1.58 11.20
N SER A 320 9.28 -1.06 10.04
CA SER A 320 9.37 0.39 9.81
C SER A 320 8.09 1.01 9.23
N GLY A 321 7.20 0.20 8.65
CA GLY A 321 6.05 0.67 7.89
C GLY A 321 6.40 1.35 6.56
N LYS A 322 7.63 1.17 6.09
CA LYS A 322 8.14 1.74 4.84
C LYS A 322 8.97 0.72 4.10
N ILE A 323 9.09 0.91 2.80
CA ILE A 323 10.02 0.17 1.96
C ILE A 323 10.95 1.14 1.24
N HIS A 324 12.24 0.89 1.33
CA HIS A 324 13.28 1.69 0.68
C HIS A 324 13.72 1.01 -0.62
N ILE A 325 13.51 1.66 -1.74
CA ILE A 325 13.98 1.18 -3.03
C ILE A 325 15.14 2.05 -3.49
N SER A 326 16.34 1.48 -3.49
CA SER A 326 17.54 2.15 -3.98
C SER A 326 17.94 1.55 -5.33
N ARG A 327 17.98 2.39 -6.36
CA ARG A 327 18.47 2.06 -7.69
C ARG A 327 19.54 3.07 -8.10
N SER A 328 20.28 2.77 -9.14
CA SER A 328 21.38 3.65 -9.60
C SER A 328 20.93 5.08 -9.94
N ARG A 329 19.66 5.26 -10.32
CA ARG A 329 19.09 6.53 -10.77
C ARG A 329 18.14 7.20 -9.77
N ALA A 330 17.61 6.46 -8.81
CA ALA A 330 16.65 7.00 -7.85
C ALA A 330 16.64 6.21 -6.54
N LYS A 331 16.43 6.94 -5.45
CA LYS A 331 16.10 6.39 -4.13
C LYS A 331 14.70 6.84 -3.78
N ILE A 332 13.80 5.90 -3.53
CA ILE A 332 12.39 6.17 -3.28
C ILE A 332 11.94 5.40 -2.04
N ASP A 333 11.20 6.08 -1.19
CA ASP A 333 10.52 5.49 -0.05
C ASP A 333 9.03 5.38 -0.36
N TYR A 334 8.48 4.18 -0.17
CA TYR A 334 7.04 3.97 -0.20
C TYR A 334 6.52 3.62 1.18
N PRO A 335 5.39 4.18 1.60
CA PRO A 335 4.70 3.70 2.79
C PRO A 335 4.23 2.26 2.56
N ALA A 336 4.35 1.42 3.58
CA ALA A 336 4.02 0.00 3.53
C ALA A 336 3.54 -0.50 4.90
N ARG A 337 2.55 0.18 5.47
CA ARG A 337 1.87 -0.23 6.70
C ARG A 337 0.72 -1.16 6.35
N PHE A 338 0.93 -2.43 6.48
CA PHE A 338 -0.05 -3.48 6.20
C PHE A 338 -0.13 -4.46 7.36
N GLN A 339 -1.25 -5.17 7.47
CA GLN A 339 -1.33 -6.37 8.28
C GLN A 339 -0.91 -7.58 7.44
N LEU A 340 -0.03 -8.41 7.98
CA LEU A 340 0.42 -9.62 7.33
C LEU A 340 -0.43 -10.81 7.81
N ILE A 341 -1.10 -11.44 6.87
CA ILE A 341 -1.73 -12.74 7.06
C ILE A 341 -1.04 -13.73 6.14
N ALA A 342 -0.66 -14.87 6.68
CA ALA A 342 -0.08 -15.94 5.89
C ALA A 342 -0.81 -17.25 6.14
N ALA A 343 -0.78 -18.12 5.15
CA ALA A 343 -1.32 -19.47 5.24
C ALA A 343 -0.29 -20.48 4.75
N MET A 344 -0.25 -21.63 5.37
CA MET A 344 0.61 -22.73 4.95
C MET A 344 0.01 -24.08 5.32
N ASN A 345 0.44 -25.11 4.61
CA ASN A 345 0.25 -26.47 5.04
C ASN A 345 1.29 -26.83 6.13
N PRO A 346 0.98 -27.75 7.05
CA PRO A 346 1.91 -28.10 8.13
C PRO A 346 3.09 -28.96 7.65
N SER A 347 3.04 -29.54 6.45
CA SER A 347 4.10 -30.35 5.87
C SER A 347 4.05 -30.31 4.35
N PRO A 348 5.08 -30.82 3.64
CA PRO A 348 5.06 -30.89 2.17
C PRO A 348 3.90 -31.73 1.61
N THR A 349 3.40 -32.69 2.40
CA THR A 349 2.31 -33.58 2.01
C THR A 349 0.93 -33.13 2.54
N GLY A 350 0.88 -31.96 3.18
CA GLY A 350 -0.34 -31.37 3.70
C GLY A 350 -0.72 -31.78 5.13
N HIS A 351 -0.14 -32.85 5.67
CA HIS A 351 -0.43 -33.37 7.02
C HIS A 351 0.88 -33.70 7.72
N TYR A 352 0.97 -33.49 9.03
CA TYR A 352 2.16 -33.84 9.84
C TYR A 352 1.83 -34.83 10.98
N GLN A 353 0.55 -35.17 11.15
CA GLN A 353 0.05 -36.15 12.12
C GLN A 353 -1.08 -36.98 11.53
N GLY A 354 -1.33 -38.15 12.12
CA GLY A 354 -2.45 -39.03 11.78
C GLY A 354 -2.25 -39.87 10.52
N LYS A 355 -3.32 -40.53 10.08
CA LYS A 355 -3.28 -41.52 8.98
C LYS A 355 -2.91 -40.93 7.60
N HIS A 356 -3.05 -39.63 7.43
CA HIS A 356 -2.76 -38.94 6.17
C HIS A 356 -1.35 -38.36 6.14
N ASN A 357 -0.59 -38.48 7.23
CA ASN A 357 0.81 -38.05 7.26
C ASN A 357 1.68 -39.01 6.44
N ARG A 358 2.31 -38.47 5.39
CA ARG A 358 3.26 -39.18 4.51
C ARG A 358 4.67 -38.60 4.58
N ALA A 359 4.87 -37.54 5.37
CA ALA A 359 6.16 -36.89 5.53
C ALA A 359 6.83 -37.34 6.84
N SER A 360 8.13 -37.59 6.79
CA SER A 360 8.92 -37.81 8.01
C SER A 360 9.06 -36.50 8.80
N PRO A 361 9.34 -36.56 10.12
CA PRO A 361 9.63 -35.38 10.92
C PRO A 361 10.77 -34.53 10.33
N GLU A 362 11.80 -35.17 9.79
CA GLU A 362 12.94 -34.52 9.16
C GLU A 362 12.53 -33.76 7.87
N GLN A 363 11.71 -34.40 7.02
CA GLN A 363 11.18 -33.74 5.82
C GLN A 363 10.32 -32.53 6.18
N THR A 364 9.50 -32.65 7.21
CA THR A 364 8.67 -31.56 7.71
C THR A 364 9.51 -30.41 8.26
N LEU A 365 10.53 -30.71 9.08
CA LEU A 365 11.45 -29.68 9.58
C LEU A 365 12.24 -28.99 8.46
N ARG A 366 12.68 -29.74 7.43
CA ARG A 366 13.34 -29.15 6.25
C ARG A 366 12.40 -28.22 5.48
N TYR A 367 11.13 -28.59 5.35
CA TYR A 367 10.10 -27.74 4.74
C TYR A 367 9.87 -26.48 5.54
N LEU A 368 9.71 -26.56 6.86
CA LEU A 368 9.55 -25.41 7.74
C LEU A 368 10.82 -24.55 7.83
N GLY A 369 12.00 -25.17 7.68
CA GLY A 369 13.29 -24.50 7.66
C GLY A 369 13.51 -23.53 6.48
N ARG A 370 12.63 -23.55 5.48
CA ARG A 370 12.56 -22.50 4.43
C ARG A 370 12.17 -21.15 5.02
N LEU A 371 11.42 -21.14 6.13
CA LEU A 371 11.04 -19.95 6.87
C LEU A 371 12.08 -19.65 7.94
N SER A 372 12.66 -18.45 7.91
CA SER A 372 13.62 -18.05 8.93
C SER A 372 12.93 -17.80 10.28
N GLY A 373 13.60 -18.12 11.37
CA GLY A 373 13.10 -17.83 12.71
C GLY A 373 12.73 -16.35 12.89
N PRO A 374 13.61 -15.40 12.50
CA PRO A 374 13.28 -13.98 12.57
C PRO A 374 12.05 -13.56 11.76
N PHE A 375 11.75 -14.23 10.65
CA PHE A 375 10.52 -13.97 9.90
C PHE A 375 9.28 -14.51 10.63
N LEU A 376 9.35 -15.75 11.14
CA LEU A 376 8.27 -16.35 11.94
C LEU A 376 7.97 -15.52 13.20
N ASP A 377 8.98 -14.87 13.74
CA ASP A 377 8.86 -13.97 14.88
C ASP A 377 8.02 -12.71 14.58
N ARG A 378 7.68 -12.43 13.34
CA ARG A 378 6.79 -11.31 12.95
C ARG A 378 5.31 -11.64 13.07
N PHE A 379 4.96 -12.90 13.27
CA PHE A 379 3.58 -13.32 13.52
C PHE A 379 3.29 -13.30 15.02
N ASP A 380 2.31 -12.48 15.41
CA ASP A 380 1.85 -12.40 16.81
C ASP A 380 0.99 -13.60 17.19
N LEU A 381 0.17 -14.08 16.24
CA LEU A 381 -0.67 -15.26 16.37
C LEU A 381 -0.29 -16.30 15.32
N SER A 382 -0.28 -17.55 15.71
CA SER A 382 -0.33 -18.69 14.80
C SER A 382 -1.41 -19.66 15.26
N LEU A 383 -2.22 -20.13 14.32
CA LEU A 383 -3.39 -20.97 14.60
C LEU A 383 -3.44 -22.16 13.66
N GLU A 384 -3.72 -23.33 14.22
CA GLU A 384 -4.01 -24.52 13.45
C GLU A 384 -5.50 -24.55 13.05
N ILE A 385 -5.75 -24.66 11.74
CA ILE A 385 -7.08 -24.73 11.17
C ILE A 385 -7.38 -26.19 10.81
N PRO A 386 -8.21 -26.89 11.60
CA PRO A 386 -8.55 -28.28 11.33
C PRO A 386 -9.50 -28.42 10.15
N LEU A 387 -9.59 -29.61 9.61
CA LEU A 387 -10.65 -29.95 8.67
C LEU A 387 -12.03 -29.82 9.37
N PRO A 388 -13.04 -29.28 8.68
CA PRO A 388 -14.38 -29.18 9.24
C PRO A 388 -14.90 -30.57 9.65
N PRO A 389 -15.57 -30.69 10.82
CA PRO A 389 -16.20 -31.95 11.22
C PRO A 389 -17.25 -32.39 10.18
N PRO A 390 -17.44 -33.71 9.97
CA PRO A 390 -18.48 -34.18 9.11
C PRO A 390 -19.87 -33.65 9.52
N GLY A 391 -20.66 -33.20 8.55
CA GLY A 391 -22.03 -32.74 8.78
C GLY A 391 -22.17 -31.24 9.10
N ILE A 392 -21.09 -30.52 9.40
CA ILE A 392 -21.17 -29.08 9.73
C ILE A 392 -21.61 -28.24 8.50
N LEU A 393 -21.19 -28.64 7.30
CA LEU A 393 -21.53 -27.95 6.07
C LEU A 393 -23.01 -28.09 5.70
N SER A 394 -23.67 -29.18 6.15
CA SER A 394 -25.10 -29.41 5.91
C SER A 394 -25.99 -28.63 6.89
N GLN A 395 -25.44 -28.09 7.98
CA GLN A 395 -26.21 -27.31 8.96
C GLN A 395 -26.42 -25.85 8.50
N GLY A 396 -25.70 -25.41 7.46
CA GLY A 396 -25.79 -24.06 6.95
C GLY A 396 -25.21 -23.01 7.89
N SER A 397 -25.55 -21.73 7.68
CA SER A 397 -25.03 -20.58 8.43
C SER A 397 -25.79 -20.26 9.73
N GLN A 398 -26.57 -21.19 10.28
CA GLN A 398 -27.31 -20.95 11.52
C GLN A 398 -26.35 -20.74 12.69
N GLY A 399 -26.50 -19.61 13.39
CA GLY A 399 -25.68 -19.26 14.55
C GLY A 399 -24.33 -18.59 14.23
N GLU A 400 -24.07 -18.32 12.96
CA GLU A 400 -22.88 -17.59 12.55
C GLU A 400 -23.04 -16.07 12.72
N GLU A 401 -21.96 -15.37 13.09
CA GLU A 401 -21.96 -13.92 13.22
C GLU A 401 -21.58 -13.23 11.90
N SER A 402 -22.23 -12.10 11.61
CA SER A 402 -21.87 -11.26 10.46
C SER A 402 -20.58 -10.48 10.68
N SER A 403 -19.90 -10.14 9.60
CA SER A 403 -18.75 -9.22 9.66
C SER A 403 -19.11 -7.89 10.33
N ALA A 404 -20.32 -7.36 10.13
CA ALA A 404 -20.78 -6.13 10.75
C ALA A 404 -20.82 -6.21 12.29
N THR A 405 -21.33 -7.34 12.82
CA THR A 405 -21.39 -7.57 14.28
C THR A 405 -19.99 -7.63 14.90
N VAL A 406 -19.10 -8.41 14.29
CA VAL A 406 -17.70 -8.54 14.75
C VAL A 406 -16.97 -7.20 14.64
N ARG A 407 -17.16 -6.46 13.55
CA ARG A 407 -16.57 -5.14 13.35
C ARG A 407 -16.94 -4.15 14.43
N GLN A 408 -18.15 -4.17 14.95
CA GLN A 408 -18.55 -3.30 16.07
C GLN A 408 -17.67 -3.52 17.31
N ARG A 409 -17.42 -4.78 17.68
CA ARG A 409 -16.51 -5.13 18.79
C ARG A 409 -15.07 -4.71 18.51
N VAL A 410 -14.61 -4.91 17.28
CA VAL A 410 -13.28 -4.48 16.82
C VAL A 410 -13.12 -2.96 16.94
N LEU A 411 -14.11 -2.18 16.49
CA LEU A 411 -14.09 -0.72 16.59
C LEU A 411 -14.02 -0.25 18.04
N ALA A 412 -14.85 -0.82 18.92
CA ALA A 412 -14.84 -0.49 20.35
C ALA A 412 -13.48 -0.80 21.01
N ALA A 413 -12.89 -1.96 20.69
CA ALA A 413 -11.57 -2.33 21.20
C ALA A 413 -10.45 -1.41 20.68
N ARG A 414 -10.52 -0.99 19.42
CA ARG A 414 -9.57 -0.02 18.85
C ARG A 414 -9.70 1.36 19.49
N GLU A 415 -10.91 1.82 19.74
CA GLU A 415 -11.15 3.09 20.42
C GLU A 415 -10.50 3.11 21.81
N ARG A 416 -10.64 2.03 22.60
CA ARG A 416 -9.97 1.88 23.90
C ARG A 416 -8.46 2.01 23.79
N GLN A 417 -7.85 1.38 22.78
CA GLN A 417 -6.42 1.45 22.54
C GLN A 417 -5.98 2.87 22.16
N MET A 418 -6.74 3.54 21.29
CA MET A 418 -6.42 4.91 20.87
C MET A 418 -6.55 5.91 22.03
N LEU A 419 -7.57 5.77 22.87
CA LEU A 419 -7.72 6.61 24.06
C LEU A 419 -6.62 6.36 25.10
N ARG A 420 -6.19 5.12 25.29
CA ARG A 420 -5.16 4.75 26.27
C ARG A 420 -3.75 5.12 25.83
N GLN A 421 -3.38 4.90 24.57
CA GLN A 421 -1.99 4.94 24.10
C GLN A 421 -1.78 5.52 22.69
N ASN A 422 -2.84 5.96 22.02
CA ASN A 422 -2.83 6.54 20.68
C ASN A 422 -2.17 5.66 19.60
N LYS A 423 -2.18 4.34 19.79
CA LYS A 423 -1.72 3.34 18.82
C LYS A 423 -2.34 1.97 19.13
N LEU A 424 -2.31 1.07 18.14
CA LEU A 424 -2.80 -0.30 18.32
C LEU A 424 -1.82 -1.13 19.16
N ASN A 425 -2.33 -2.15 19.85
CA ASN A 425 -1.55 -2.98 20.75
C ASN A 425 -0.37 -3.67 20.06
N ALA A 426 -0.50 -4.07 18.80
CA ALA A 426 0.59 -4.68 18.03
C ALA A 426 1.83 -3.77 17.90
N HIS A 427 1.63 -2.46 17.96
CA HIS A 427 2.69 -1.45 17.80
C HIS A 427 3.23 -0.89 19.11
N LEU A 428 2.83 -1.45 20.25
CA LEU A 428 3.37 -1.05 21.55
C LEU A 428 4.87 -1.31 21.64
N GLU A 429 5.61 -0.31 22.10
CA GLU A 429 7.04 -0.44 22.41
C GLU A 429 7.25 -0.99 23.84
N ASN A 430 8.44 -1.49 24.10
CA ASN A 430 8.77 -2.12 25.40
C ASN A 430 8.48 -1.23 26.61
N ARG A 431 8.68 0.08 26.48
CA ARG A 431 8.39 1.05 27.55
C ARG A 431 6.90 1.19 27.79
N GLU A 432 6.11 1.23 26.72
CA GLU A 432 4.65 1.37 26.77
C GLU A 432 4.00 0.11 27.28
N MET A 433 4.53 -1.06 26.96
CA MET A 433 4.03 -2.36 27.44
C MET A 433 4.07 -2.44 28.99
N LYS A 434 5.07 -1.83 29.65
CA LYS A 434 5.15 -1.78 31.10
C LYS A 434 3.95 -1.08 31.73
N ASN A 435 3.36 -0.14 31.02
CA ASN A 435 2.20 0.61 31.49
C ASN A 435 0.87 -0.01 31.02
N CYS A 436 0.80 -0.45 29.77
CA CYS A 436 -0.44 -0.92 29.13
C CYS A 436 -0.71 -2.42 29.36
N CYS A 437 0.33 -3.22 29.60
CA CYS A 437 0.25 -4.68 29.74
C CYS A 437 0.69 -5.15 31.13
N ARG A 438 0.26 -4.43 32.18
CA ARG A 438 0.57 -4.81 33.56
C ARG A 438 -0.10 -6.12 33.93
N LEU A 439 0.65 -7.00 34.59
CA LEU A 439 0.14 -8.23 35.16
C LEU A 439 0.20 -8.19 36.68
N ARG A 440 -0.72 -8.91 37.32
CA ARG A 440 -0.58 -9.25 38.72
C ARG A 440 0.66 -10.15 38.89
N ARG A 441 1.35 -10.04 40.02
CA ARG A 441 2.58 -10.78 40.28
C ARG A 441 2.41 -12.30 40.11
N GLU A 442 1.29 -12.82 40.56
CA GLU A 442 0.97 -14.25 40.44
C GLU A 442 0.84 -14.69 38.97
N ASP A 443 0.21 -13.87 38.15
CA ASP A 443 0.01 -14.16 36.72
C ASP A 443 1.32 -14.00 35.93
N ALA A 444 2.16 -13.05 36.31
CA ALA A 444 3.50 -12.89 35.72
C ALA A 444 4.38 -14.12 36.00
N VAL A 445 4.42 -14.59 37.25
CA VAL A 445 5.18 -15.79 37.63
C VAL A 445 4.64 -17.03 36.91
N TRP A 446 3.33 -17.20 36.92
CA TRP A 446 2.69 -18.32 36.21
C TRP A 446 3.02 -18.31 34.70
N LEU A 447 2.94 -17.16 34.07
CA LEU A 447 3.25 -17.04 32.63
C LEU A 447 4.71 -17.34 32.33
N GLU A 448 5.65 -16.84 33.17
CA GLU A 448 7.08 -17.10 33.03
C GLU A 448 7.38 -18.60 33.14
N GLN A 449 6.81 -19.27 34.13
CA GLN A 449 6.93 -20.72 34.30
C GLN A 449 6.38 -21.49 33.11
N THR A 450 5.19 -21.07 32.61
CA THR A 450 4.55 -21.72 31.48
C THR A 450 5.38 -21.56 30.20
N LEU A 451 5.91 -20.38 29.94
CA LEU A 451 6.77 -20.13 28.76
C LEU A 451 8.09 -20.92 28.85
N THR A 452 8.67 -21.01 30.02
CA THR A 452 9.87 -21.83 30.25
C THR A 452 9.59 -23.30 29.98
N GLN A 453 8.49 -23.86 30.48
CA GLN A 453 8.08 -25.23 30.23
C GLN A 453 7.82 -25.49 28.72
N LEU A 454 7.32 -24.51 28.01
CA LEU A 454 7.05 -24.59 26.57
C LEU A 454 8.31 -24.29 25.73
N GLY A 455 9.44 -23.92 26.33
CA GLY A 455 10.67 -23.57 25.63
C GLY A 455 10.58 -22.31 24.81
N LEU A 456 9.71 -21.34 25.20
CA LEU A 456 9.46 -20.10 24.47
C LEU A 456 10.39 -18.97 24.93
N SER A 457 10.76 -18.10 24.00
CA SER A 457 11.69 -16.99 24.21
C SER A 457 11.05 -15.76 24.88
N ILE A 458 11.90 -14.83 25.37
CA ILE A 458 11.47 -13.51 25.87
C ILE A 458 10.69 -12.72 24.80
N ARG A 459 11.01 -12.89 23.53
CA ARG A 459 10.24 -12.26 22.43
C ARG A 459 8.83 -12.82 22.35
N ALA A 460 8.64 -14.10 22.62
CA ALA A 460 7.32 -14.71 22.71
C ALA A 460 6.50 -14.12 23.87
N TRP A 461 7.13 -13.82 25.01
CA TRP A 461 6.51 -13.13 26.13
C TRP A 461 5.90 -11.79 25.69
N GLN A 462 6.67 -10.93 25.02
CA GLN A 462 6.20 -9.61 24.60
C GLN A 462 5.03 -9.70 23.63
N ARG A 463 5.10 -10.58 22.64
CA ARG A 463 4.01 -10.78 21.67
C ARG A 463 2.75 -11.31 22.33
N LEU A 464 2.91 -12.26 23.23
CA LEU A 464 1.80 -12.83 23.96
C LEU A 464 1.09 -11.79 24.83
N LEU A 465 1.84 -10.91 25.49
CA LEU A 465 1.26 -9.81 26.25
C LEU A 465 0.47 -8.83 25.39
N LYS A 466 0.96 -8.48 24.20
CA LYS A 466 0.23 -7.64 23.25
C LYS A 466 -1.08 -8.28 22.81
N VAL A 467 -1.07 -9.56 22.54
CA VAL A 467 -2.28 -10.32 22.17
C VAL A 467 -3.25 -10.40 23.36
N ALA A 468 -2.77 -10.70 24.54
CA ALA A 468 -3.58 -10.73 25.77
C ALA A 468 -4.21 -9.36 26.07
N ARG A 469 -3.47 -8.26 25.84
CA ARG A 469 -4.01 -6.90 25.95
C ARG A 469 -5.18 -6.68 24.99
N THR A 470 -5.06 -7.13 23.75
CA THR A 470 -6.14 -7.05 22.76
C THR A 470 -7.35 -7.89 23.17
N ILE A 471 -7.14 -9.10 23.69
CA ILE A 471 -8.23 -9.95 24.17
C ILE A 471 -8.96 -9.27 25.33
N ALA A 472 -8.23 -8.66 26.26
CA ALA A 472 -8.82 -7.92 27.37
C ALA A 472 -9.60 -6.67 26.88
N ASP A 473 -9.09 -5.96 25.89
CA ASP A 473 -9.78 -4.82 25.28
C ASP A 473 -11.10 -5.25 24.60
N LEU A 474 -11.11 -6.39 23.93
CA LEU A 474 -12.33 -7.00 23.34
C LEU A 474 -13.33 -7.45 24.42
N ALA A 475 -12.85 -7.91 25.55
CA ALA A 475 -13.66 -8.29 26.71
C ALA A 475 -14.11 -7.09 27.56
N GLU A 476 -13.69 -5.86 27.19
CA GLU A 476 -13.97 -4.62 27.90
C GLU A 476 -13.42 -4.59 29.35
N VAL A 477 -12.30 -5.29 29.57
CA VAL A 477 -11.65 -5.40 30.88
C VAL A 477 -10.40 -4.53 30.91
N GLU A 478 -10.22 -3.76 31.98
CA GLU A 478 -9.11 -2.83 32.12
C GLU A 478 -7.78 -3.55 32.38
N GLU A 479 -7.77 -4.57 33.21
CA GLU A 479 -6.59 -5.36 33.54
C GLU A 479 -6.52 -6.64 32.72
N ILE A 480 -5.30 -7.08 32.40
CA ILE A 480 -5.07 -8.41 31.81
C ILE A 480 -5.20 -9.45 32.92
N GLU A 481 -6.15 -10.36 32.77
CA GLU A 481 -6.36 -11.48 33.69
C GLU A 481 -5.82 -12.79 33.12
N ARG A 482 -5.69 -13.82 33.97
CA ARG A 482 -5.13 -15.11 33.60
C ARG A 482 -5.80 -15.77 32.41
N TYR A 483 -7.13 -15.69 32.29
CA TYR A 483 -7.84 -16.30 31.17
C TYR A 483 -7.55 -15.59 29.84
N HIS A 484 -7.19 -14.30 29.82
CA HIS A 484 -6.70 -13.62 28.63
C HIS A 484 -5.33 -14.16 28.19
N LEU A 485 -4.45 -14.42 29.17
CA LEU A 485 -3.15 -15.02 28.91
C LEU A 485 -3.27 -16.46 28.39
N GLN A 486 -4.21 -17.23 28.95
CA GLN A 486 -4.49 -18.60 28.51
C GLN A 486 -4.99 -18.63 27.06
N GLU A 487 -5.93 -17.73 26.69
CA GLU A 487 -6.38 -17.60 25.30
C GLU A 487 -5.21 -17.20 24.37
N ALA A 488 -4.41 -16.22 24.76
CA ALA A 488 -3.25 -15.77 23.98
C ALA A 488 -2.23 -16.91 23.75
N LEU A 489 -2.00 -17.77 24.74
CA LEU A 489 -1.15 -18.95 24.61
C LEU A 489 -1.67 -19.96 23.60
N SER A 490 -2.98 -20.05 23.40
CA SER A 490 -3.59 -20.96 22.42
C SER A 490 -3.18 -20.61 20.98
N TYR A 491 -2.80 -19.37 20.69
CA TYR A 491 -2.38 -18.87 19.39
C TYR A 491 -0.87 -18.99 19.13
N ARG A 492 -0.24 -20.04 19.67
CA ARG A 492 1.19 -20.35 19.49
C ARG A 492 1.39 -21.68 18.77
N ALA A 493 0.59 -21.93 17.73
CA ALA A 493 0.57 -23.22 17.03
C ALA A 493 1.91 -23.57 16.38
N ILE A 494 2.59 -22.60 15.75
CA ILE A 494 3.89 -22.85 15.09
C ILE A 494 4.97 -23.29 16.09
N ASP A 495 5.00 -22.68 17.27
CA ASP A 495 5.98 -23.01 18.30
C ASP A 495 5.73 -24.42 18.83
N ARG A 496 4.46 -24.79 19.08
CA ARG A 496 4.10 -26.13 19.52
C ARG A 496 4.48 -27.20 18.48
N MET A 497 4.23 -26.89 17.20
CA MET A 497 4.55 -27.81 16.10
C MET A 497 6.06 -28.02 15.97
N LEU A 498 6.86 -26.97 16.02
CA LEU A 498 8.32 -27.04 15.95
C LEU A 498 8.89 -27.83 17.14
N ASN A 499 8.43 -27.55 18.35
CA ASN A 499 8.85 -28.25 19.56
C ASN A 499 8.49 -29.74 19.52
N HIS A 500 7.30 -30.09 19.02
CA HIS A 500 6.87 -31.47 18.85
C HIS A 500 7.76 -32.22 17.85
N LEU A 501 8.04 -31.65 16.69
CA LEU A 501 8.90 -32.26 15.67
C LEU A 501 10.35 -32.44 16.16
N GLN A 502 10.88 -31.48 16.90
CA GLN A 502 12.23 -31.59 17.51
C GLN A 502 12.29 -32.72 18.52
N LYS A 503 11.27 -32.87 19.36
CA LYS A 503 11.20 -34.00 20.34
C LYS A 503 11.08 -35.37 19.68
N MET A 504 10.47 -35.43 18.47
CA MET A 504 10.39 -36.70 17.73
C MET A 504 11.74 -37.14 17.12
N MET A 505 12.68 -36.20 16.97
CA MET A 505 14.02 -36.46 16.42
C MET A 505 15.10 -36.68 17.51
N ALA A 506 14.83 -36.26 18.74
CA ALA A 506 15.70 -36.48 19.88
C ALA A 506 15.49 -37.86 20.50
#